data_0158436b2096249997141b5a78df4b77
#
_entry.id   0158436b2096249997141b5a78df4b77
#
_cell.length_a   1.000
_cell.length_b   1.000
_cell.length_c   1.000
_cell.angle_alpha   90.00
_cell.angle_beta   90.00
_cell.angle_gamma   90.00
#
_symmetry.space_group_name_H-M   'P 1'
#
loop_
_entity.id
_entity.type
_entity.pdbx_description
1 polymer ?
#
loop_
_entity_poly.entity_id
_entity_poly.type
_entity_poly.pdbx_seq_one_letter_code
_entity_poly.pdbx_strand_id
1 'polypeptide(L)'
;MTREEDIKKAVEVLRKGGVILYPTDTVWGIGCDATNVEAVKRVYEIKQRDDSKALICLVDSDARMQRYFRNVPDVAWQLIDSLKGSDGEPSGVVAGKPTTIILDGAINLAPNLIAEDGSLGIRITNEPFSKELCYRFQKALVSTSANISGEPAAQNYCDIDPRIIEQADYVCWSRRQEHKPHTPSCIIRLRQDGEVTIIRK
;
A
#
# COMPACT_ATOMS: atom_id res chain seq x y z
N MET A 1 -22.57 -10.05 -1.78
CA MET A 1 -21.42 -10.21 -0.87
C MET A 1 -21.31 -8.96 -0.03
N THR A 2 -21.24 -9.09 1.27
CA THR A 2 -21.02 -7.97 2.19
C THR A 2 -19.55 -7.56 2.18
N ARG A 3 -19.24 -6.33 2.66
CA ARG A 3 -17.85 -5.88 2.80
C ARG A 3 -17.05 -6.80 3.73
N GLU A 4 -17.68 -7.31 4.76
CA GLU A 4 -17.04 -8.21 5.74
C GLU A 4 -16.66 -9.56 5.11
N GLU A 5 -17.57 -10.16 4.33
CA GLU A 5 -17.29 -11.40 3.60
C GLU A 5 -16.19 -11.21 2.56
N ASP A 6 -16.17 -10.05 1.89
CA ASP A 6 -15.15 -9.69 0.89
C ASP A 6 -13.77 -9.60 1.54
N ILE A 7 -13.65 -8.86 2.65
CA ILE A 7 -12.40 -8.74 3.40
C ILE A 7 -11.94 -10.09 3.94
N LYS A 8 -12.85 -10.92 4.45
CA LYS A 8 -12.51 -12.26 4.95
C LYS A 8 -11.87 -13.12 3.86
N LYS A 9 -12.46 -13.14 2.66
CA LYS A 9 -11.91 -13.88 1.51
C LYS A 9 -10.55 -13.31 1.09
N ALA A 10 -10.40 -12.00 1.01
CA ALA A 10 -9.12 -11.36 0.70
C ALA A 10 -8.02 -11.77 1.70
N VAL A 11 -8.32 -11.74 3.01
CA VAL A 11 -7.38 -12.16 4.06
C VAL A 11 -7.02 -13.64 3.93
N GLU A 12 -7.98 -14.52 3.63
CA GLU A 12 -7.71 -15.96 3.42
C GLU A 12 -6.74 -16.19 2.26
N VAL A 13 -6.91 -15.45 1.14
CA VAL A 13 -6.02 -15.53 -0.02
C VAL A 13 -4.63 -15.00 0.33
N LEU A 14 -4.53 -13.84 0.98
CA LEU A 14 -3.25 -13.27 1.42
C LEU A 14 -2.47 -14.21 2.34
N ARG A 15 -3.15 -14.86 3.30
CA ARG A 15 -2.51 -15.82 4.23
C ARG A 15 -1.98 -17.06 3.53
N LYS A 16 -2.52 -17.41 2.37
CA LYS A 16 -2.04 -18.52 1.51
C LYS A 16 -0.92 -18.06 0.56
N GLY A 17 -0.47 -16.81 0.64
CA GLY A 17 0.55 -16.25 -0.26
C GLY A 17 0.00 -15.81 -1.63
N GLY A 18 -1.30 -15.62 -1.73
CA GLY A 18 -1.95 -15.18 -2.97
C GLY A 18 -1.85 -13.66 -3.18
N VAL A 19 -2.16 -13.26 -4.41
CA VAL A 19 -2.21 -11.87 -4.88
C VAL A 19 -3.66 -11.44 -5.02
N ILE A 20 -3.98 -10.25 -4.54
CA ILE A 20 -5.32 -9.68 -4.61
C ILE A 20 -5.38 -8.36 -5.37
N LEU A 21 -6.53 -8.08 -5.98
CA LEU A 21 -6.91 -6.75 -6.44
C LEU A 21 -7.92 -6.16 -5.45
N TYR A 22 -7.69 -4.94 -5.00
CA TYR A 22 -8.49 -4.33 -3.94
C TYR A 22 -8.59 -2.80 -4.06
N PRO A 23 -9.68 -2.19 -3.59
CA PRO A 23 -9.83 -0.75 -3.55
C PRO A 23 -8.93 -0.13 -2.47
N THR A 24 -8.39 1.05 -2.76
CA THR A 24 -7.57 1.84 -1.81
C THR A 24 -8.08 3.28 -1.71
N ASP A 25 -7.41 4.08 -0.91
CA ASP A 25 -7.59 5.52 -0.78
C ASP A 25 -7.12 6.33 -2.01
N THR A 26 -6.45 5.66 -2.95
CA THR A 26 -5.95 6.26 -4.19
C THR A 26 -6.61 5.58 -5.40
N VAL A 27 -5.92 4.72 -6.10
CA VAL A 27 -6.41 3.93 -7.24
C VAL A 27 -6.62 2.47 -6.81
N TRP A 28 -7.27 1.67 -7.64
CA TRP A 28 -7.28 0.22 -7.42
C TRP A 28 -5.87 -0.32 -7.33
N GLY A 29 -5.64 -1.12 -6.30
CA GLY A 29 -4.35 -1.71 -5.99
C GLY A 29 -4.26 -3.19 -6.32
N ILE A 30 -3.06 -3.62 -6.66
CA ILE A 30 -2.63 -5.01 -6.62
C ILE A 30 -1.71 -5.19 -5.44
N GLY A 31 -1.89 -6.25 -4.65
CA GLY A 31 -1.08 -6.47 -3.46
C GLY A 31 -1.05 -7.90 -2.97
N CYS A 32 -0.13 -8.14 -2.04
CA CYS A 32 0.13 -9.43 -1.42
C CYS A 32 0.72 -9.24 -0.01
N ASP A 33 1.00 -10.34 0.70
CA ASP A 33 1.75 -10.32 1.96
C ASP A 33 3.15 -9.73 1.73
N ALA A 34 3.44 -8.58 2.33
CA ALA A 34 4.73 -7.89 2.21
C ALA A 34 5.90 -8.66 2.86
N THR A 35 5.61 -9.71 3.62
CA THR A 35 6.63 -10.59 4.25
C THR A 35 6.93 -11.84 3.42
N ASN A 36 6.19 -12.07 2.31
CA ASN A 36 6.31 -13.27 1.49
C ASN A 36 7.06 -12.97 0.18
N VAL A 37 8.28 -13.48 0.06
CA VAL A 37 9.18 -13.26 -1.09
C VAL A 37 8.54 -13.69 -2.41
N GLU A 38 7.91 -14.86 -2.45
CA GLU A 38 7.31 -15.40 -3.68
C GLU A 38 6.08 -14.60 -4.11
N ALA A 39 5.26 -14.17 -3.14
CA ALA A 39 4.10 -13.33 -3.43
C ALA A 39 4.52 -11.95 -3.96
N VAL A 40 5.55 -11.34 -3.38
CA VAL A 40 6.12 -10.07 -3.86
C VAL A 40 6.66 -10.21 -5.28
N LYS A 41 7.46 -11.27 -5.54
CA LYS A 41 7.97 -11.57 -6.88
C LYS A 41 6.83 -11.69 -7.90
N ARG A 42 5.77 -12.40 -7.53
CA ARG A 42 4.60 -12.57 -8.40
C ARG A 42 3.90 -11.24 -8.72
N VAL A 43 3.85 -10.29 -7.78
CA VAL A 43 3.31 -8.94 -8.07
C VAL A 43 4.17 -8.21 -9.11
N TYR A 44 5.51 -8.31 -9.04
CA TYR A 44 6.39 -7.75 -10.06
C TYR A 44 6.15 -8.39 -11.44
N GLU A 45 6.02 -9.72 -11.50
CA GLU A 45 5.75 -10.46 -12.73
C GLU A 45 4.41 -10.06 -13.38
N ILE A 46 3.33 -10.03 -12.60
CA ILE A 46 1.99 -9.62 -13.07
C ILE A 46 2.03 -8.20 -13.65
N LYS A 47 2.74 -7.29 -12.99
CA LYS A 47 2.88 -5.91 -13.45
C LYS A 47 3.88 -5.73 -14.59
N GLN A 48 4.63 -6.76 -14.96
CA GLN A 48 5.77 -6.65 -15.88
C GLN A 48 6.70 -5.50 -15.45
N ARG A 49 6.96 -5.44 -14.13
CA ARG A 49 7.71 -4.36 -13.49
C ARG A 49 9.10 -4.85 -13.14
N ASP A 50 10.09 -4.02 -13.47
CA ASP A 50 11.45 -4.21 -12.99
C ASP A 50 11.48 -4.14 -11.45
N ASP A 51 12.08 -5.11 -10.79
CA ASP A 51 12.18 -5.21 -9.33
C ASP A 51 13.07 -4.12 -8.71
N SER A 52 13.91 -3.45 -9.49
CA SER A 52 14.63 -2.24 -9.09
C SER A 52 13.71 -1.06 -8.75
N LYS A 53 12.44 -1.10 -9.21
CA LYS A 53 11.44 -0.06 -8.91
C LYS A 53 10.62 -0.45 -7.69
N ALA A 54 10.98 0.09 -6.53
CA ALA A 54 10.34 -0.20 -5.27
C ALA A 54 8.80 -0.12 -5.30
N LEU A 55 8.15 -1.06 -4.62
CA LEU A 55 6.73 -1.03 -4.30
C LEU A 55 6.55 -0.37 -2.92
N ILE A 56 5.32 -0.03 -2.57
CA ILE A 56 5.00 0.50 -1.24
C ILE A 56 4.22 -0.51 -0.42
N CYS A 57 4.16 -0.28 0.89
CA CYS A 57 3.32 -1.04 1.81
C CYS A 57 2.16 -0.19 2.33
N LEU A 58 1.00 -0.83 2.54
CA LEU A 58 -0.09 -0.28 3.35
C LEU A 58 -0.12 -0.94 4.72
N VAL A 59 -0.47 -0.15 5.73
CA VAL A 59 -0.73 -0.58 7.11
C VAL A 59 -1.94 0.17 7.67
N ASP A 60 -2.56 -0.40 8.70
CA ASP A 60 -3.75 0.14 9.37
C ASP A 60 -3.43 1.22 10.42
N SER A 61 -2.19 1.25 10.92
CA SER A 61 -1.82 2.13 12.05
C SER A 61 -0.33 2.46 12.08
N ASP A 62 0.02 3.50 12.84
CA ASP A 62 1.38 3.89 13.17
C ASP A 62 2.12 2.80 13.98
N ALA A 63 1.45 2.18 14.94
CA ALA A 63 1.98 1.05 15.71
C ALA A 63 2.33 -0.16 14.80
N ARG A 64 1.54 -0.37 13.73
CA ARG A 64 1.87 -1.39 12.73
C ARG A 64 3.06 -0.97 11.87
N MET A 65 3.12 0.28 11.45
CA MET A 65 4.23 0.83 10.69
C MET A 65 5.56 0.65 11.41
N GLN A 66 5.61 0.96 12.70
CA GLN A 66 6.83 0.88 13.52
C GLN A 66 7.49 -0.51 13.50
N ARG A 67 6.72 -1.60 13.31
CA ARG A 67 7.24 -2.98 13.27
C ARG A 67 8.15 -3.25 12.07
N TYR A 68 8.10 -2.39 11.06
CA TYR A 68 8.81 -2.57 9.79
C TYR A 68 10.01 -1.64 9.61
N PHE A 69 10.38 -0.89 10.64
CA PHE A 69 11.55 -0.04 10.62
C PHE A 69 12.35 -0.17 11.91
N ARG A 70 13.68 -0.18 11.79
CA ARG A 70 14.60 -0.21 12.95
C ARG A 70 14.46 1.02 13.81
N ASN A 71 14.35 2.16 13.16
CA ASN A 71 14.16 3.47 13.77
C ASN A 71 13.27 4.32 12.86
N VAL A 72 12.28 4.97 13.46
CA VAL A 72 11.42 5.95 12.77
C VAL A 72 11.84 7.31 13.30
N PRO A 73 12.34 8.23 12.45
CA PRO A 73 12.85 9.52 12.91
C PRO A 73 11.73 10.38 13.49
N ASP A 74 12.06 11.27 14.44
CA ASP A 74 11.09 12.14 15.12
C ASP A 74 10.28 12.99 14.15
N VAL A 75 10.90 13.44 13.06
CA VAL A 75 10.21 14.20 12.01
C VAL A 75 9.09 13.38 11.34
N ALA A 76 9.23 12.05 11.25
CA ALA A 76 8.17 11.19 10.72
C ALA A 76 7.00 11.09 11.71
N TRP A 77 7.27 10.99 13.00
CA TRP A 77 6.24 11.02 14.04
C TRP A 77 5.50 12.35 14.07
N GLN A 78 6.22 13.46 14.01
CA GLN A 78 5.63 14.80 13.92
C GLN A 78 4.72 14.93 12.69
N LEU A 79 5.16 14.42 11.55
CA LEU A 79 4.33 14.41 10.34
C LEU A 79 3.07 13.56 10.55
N ILE A 80 3.21 12.32 11.04
CA ILE A 80 2.08 11.41 11.30
C ILE A 80 1.10 12.04 12.28
N ASP A 81 1.59 12.66 13.36
CA ASP A 81 0.76 13.35 14.34
C ASP A 81 0.03 14.55 13.74
N SER A 82 0.69 15.31 12.86
CA SER A 82 0.04 16.41 12.13
C SER A 82 -1.04 15.95 11.15
N LEU A 83 -1.03 14.66 10.79
CA LEU A 83 -2.00 14.03 9.91
C LEU A 83 -3.15 13.36 10.66
N LYS A 84 -3.18 13.42 11.99
CA LYS A 84 -4.29 12.89 12.78
C LYS A 84 -5.53 13.75 12.56
N GLY A 85 -6.65 13.09 12.34
CA GLY A 85 -7.95 13.74 12.29
C GLY A 85 -8.38 14.27 13.67
N SER A 86 -9.54 14.92 13.73
CA SER A 86 -10.13 15.41 14.98
C SER A 86 -10.45 14.34 16.00
N ASP A 87 -10.46 13.06 15.59
CA ASP A 87 -10.64 11.85 16.39
C ASP A 87 -9.32 11.29 16.94
N GLY A 88 -8.18 11.92 16.62
CA GLY A 88 -6.85 11.47 17.03
C GLY A 88 -6.28 10.30 16.22
N GLU A 89 -7.04 9.76 15.28
CA GLU A 89 -6.58 8.70 14.39
C GLU A 89 -5.74 9.26 13.22
N PRO A 90 -4.68 8.53 12.79
CA PRO A 90 -3.90 8.96 11.64
C PRO A 90 -4.78 9.06 10.39
N SER A 91 -4.98 10.25 9.87
CA SER A 91 -5.73 10.44 8.62
C SER A 91 -4.94 9.98 7.40
N GLY A 92 -3.63 9.88 7.52
CA GLY A 92 -2.75 9.53 6.42
C GLY A 92 -2.72 10.52 5.25
N VAL A 93 -3.20 11.76 5.48
CA VAL A 93 -3.50 12.73 4.41
C VAL A 93 -2.75 14.04 4.63
N VAL A 94 -1.89 14.45 3.70
CA VAL A 94 -1.29 15.79 3.63
C VAL A 94 -2.03 16.63 2.60
N ALA A 95 -2.47 17.81 2.99
CA ALA A 95 -3.16 18.75 2.10
C ALA A 95 -4.32 18.09 1.32
N GLY A 96 -5.08 17.23 1.97
CA GLY A 96 -6.21 16.52 1.35
C GLY A 96 -5.83 15.32 0.46
N LYS A 97 -4.55 14.91 0.42
CA LYS A 97 -4.08 13.76 -0.37
C LYS A 97 -3.52 12.64 0.51
N PRO A 98 -3.82 11.37 0.21
CA PRO A 98 -3.15 10.23 0.85
C PRO A 98 -1.63 10.36 0.72
N THR A 99 -0.90 10.08 1.80
CA THR A 99 0.54 10.33 1.86
C THR A 99 1.31 9.04 2.07
N THR A 100 2.28 8.80 1.21
CA THR A 100 3.27 7.73 1.34
C THR A 100 4.55 8.34 1.90
N ILE A 101 5.09 7.74 2.95
CA ILE A 101 6.35 8.16 3.57
C ILE A 101 7.41 7.12 3.22
N ILE A 102 8.54 7.56 2.66
CA ILE A 102 9.71 6.70 2.44
C ILE A 102 10.63 6.88 3.64
N LEU A 103 10.93 5.77 4.31
CA LEU A 103 11.80 5.70 5.48
C LEU A 103 12.96 4.74 5.24
N ASP A 104 14.10 5.01 5.85
CA ASP A 104 15.28 4.16 5.81
C ASP A 104 15.24 3.08 6.92
N GLY A 105 16.00 2.00 6.74
CA GLY A 105 16.15 0.96 7.76
C GLY A 105 14.94 0.01 7.86
N ALA A 106 14.36 -0.33 6.72
CA ALA A 106 13.26 -1.31 6.63
C ALA A 106 13.70 -2.71 7.12
N ILE A 107 12.84 -3.36 7.89
CA ILE A 107 13.05 -4.71 8.48
C ILE A 107 11.75 -5.53 8.44
N ASN A 108 11.85 -6.82 8.71
CA ASN A 108 10.71 -7.74 8.85
C ASN A 108 9.82 -7.85 7.60
N LEU A 109 10.39 -7.60 6.43
CA LEU A 109 9.72 -7.66 5.12
C LEU A 109 10.49 -8.57 4.17
N ALA A 110 9.88 -8.93 3.06
CA ALA A 110 10.53 -9.67 2.00
C ALA A 110 11.72 -8.86 1.44
N PRO A 111 12.93 -9.47 1.33
CA PRO A 111 14.12 -8.75 0.86
C PRO A 111 13.96 -8.09 -0.52
N ASN A 112 13.23 -8.73 -1.42
CA ASN A 112 12.93 -8.22 -2.76
C ASN A 112 11.92 -7.07 -2.81
N LEU A 113 11.44 -6.62 -1.64
CA LEU A 113 10.56 -5.45 -1.50
C LEU A 113 11.33 -4.22 -1.01
N ILE A 114 12.43 -4.44 -0.27
CA ILE A 114 13.26 -3.37 0.30
C ILE A 114 14.20 -2.85 -0.79
N ALA A 115 14.27 -1.53 -0.96
CA ALA A 115 15.18 -0.92 -1.91
C ALA A 115 16.66 -1.19 -1.53
N GLU A 116 17.59 -1.09 -2.50
CA GLU A 116 19.03 -1.34 -2.29
C GLU A 116 19.63 -0.47 -1.18
N ASP A 117 19.12 0.75 -1.00
CA ASP A 117 19.55 1.67 0.07
C ASP A 117 18.88 1.37 1.42
N GLY A 118 18.14 0.27 1.54
CA GLY A 118 17.43 -0.14 2.75
C GLY A 118 16.16 0.67 3.03
N SER A 119 15.70 1.48 2.10
CA SER A 119 14.49 2.27 2.27
C SER A 119 13.23 1.54 1.79
N LEU A 120 12.08 1.98 2.30
CA LEU A 120 10.76 1.51 1.87
C LEU A 120 9.73 2.62 1.97
N GLY A 121 8.85 2.67 0.97
CA GLY A 121 7.65 3.50 1.03
C GLY A 121 6.54 2.81 1.82
N ILE A 122 5.99 3.50 2.81
CA ILE A 122 4.87 2.99 3.62
C ILE A 122 3.77 4.05 3.71
N ARG A 123 2.52 3.59 3.74
CA ARG A 123 1.35 4.45 3.91
C ARG A 123 0.39 3.87 4.95
N ILE A 124 0.03 4.69 5.92
CA ILE A 124 -1.06 4.39 6.84
C ILE A 124 -2.35 4.74 6.12
N THR A 125 -3.18 3.74 5.83
CA THR A 125 -4.45 3.96 5.15
C THR A 125 -5.57 4.21 6.13
N ASN A 126 -6.43 5.18 5.82
CA ASN A 126 -7.65 5.46 6.58
C ASN A 126 -8.93 5.18 5.75
N GLU A 127 -8.78 4.69 4.53
CA GLU A 127 -9.90 4.25 3.71
C GLU A 127 -10.54 2.99 4.34
N PRO A 128 -11.86 2.98 4.53
CA PRO A 128 -12.53 1.97 5.39
C PRO A 128 -12.30 0.51 4.98
N PHE A 129 -12.17 0.22 3.67
CA PHE A 129 -11.94 -1.14 3.20
C PHE A 129 -10.49 -1.57 3.43
N SER A 130 -9.54 -0.80 2.94
CA SER A 130 -8.12 -1.12 3.04
C SER A 130 -7.60 -1.06 4.48
N LYS A 131 -8.12 -0.16 5.32
CA LYS A 131 -7.82 -0.12 6.76
C LYS A 131 -8.26 -1.40 7.46
N GLU A 132 -9.51 -1.81 7.27
CA GLU A 132 -10.05 -3.04 7.84
C GLU A 132 -9.34 -4.29 7.31
N LEU A 133 -8.99 -4.30 6.01
CA LEU A 133 -8.21 -5.38 5.41
C LEU A 133 -6.84 -5.52 6.09
N CYS A 134 -6.07 -4.43 6.21
CA CYS A 134 -4.77 -4.43 6.89
C CYS A 134 -4.91 -4.83 8.37
N TYR A 135 -5.94 -4.33 9.06
CA TYR A 135 -6.22 -4.67 10.45
C TYR A 135 -6.47 -6.17 10.64
N ARG A 136 -7.31 -6.80 9.82
CA ARG A 136 -7.62 -8.25 9.91
C ARG A 136 -6.48 -9.13 9.40
N PHE A 137 -5.71 -8.66 8.44
CA PHE A 137 -4.55 -9.37 7.93
C PHE A 137 -3.40 -9.39 8.94
N GLN A 138 -3.27 -8.34 9.77
CA GLN A 138 -2.28 -8.21 10.86
C GLN A 138 -0.83 -8.06 10.39
N LYS A 139 -0.59 -7.84 9.09
CA LYS A 139 0.72 -7.61 8.48
C LYS A 139 0.66 -6.43 7.51
N ALA A 140 1.85 -5.96 7.08
CA ALA A 140 1.93 -5.00 5.97
C ALA A 140 1.47 -5.67 4.67
N LEU A 141 0.72 -4.92 3.88
CA LEU A 141 0.22 -5.33 2.58
C LEU A 141 0.98 -4.60 1.48
N VAL A 142 1.59 -5.31 0.56
CA VAL A 142 2.13 -4.67 -0.65
C VAL A 142 1.02 -3.94 -1.37
N SER A 143 1.29 -2.73 -1.82
CA SER A 143 0.33 -1.90 -2.54
C SER A 143 0.98 -1.18 -3.71
N THR A 144 0.47 -1.44 -4.89
CA THR A 144 0.84 -0.71 -6.10
C THR A 144 -0.39 -0.60 -7.00
N SER A 145 -0.41 0.36 -7.91
CA SER A 145 -1.53 0.53 -8.84
C SER A 145 -1.77 -0.72 -9.70
N ALA A 146 -3.04 -1.06 -9.93
CA ALA A 146 -3.46 -2.23 -10.71
C ALA A 146 -3.37 -1.96 -12.22
N ASN A 147 -2.14 -1.70 -12.74
CA ASN A 147 -1.82 -1.50 -14.16
C ASN A 147 -0.50 -2.16 -14.50
N ILE A 148 -0.29 -2.47 -15.76
CA ILE A 148 1.02 -2.88 -16.31
C ILE A 148 2.00 -1.71 -16.14
N SER A 149 3.25 -2.00 -15.84
CA SER A 149 4.26 -0.96 -15.61
C SER A 149 4.46 -0.11 -16.86
N GLY A 150 4.41 1.22 -16.67
CA GLY A 150 4.49 2.18 -17.78
C GLY A 150 3.15 2.55 -18.42
N GLU A 151 2.09 1.79 -18.17
CA GLU A 151 0.73 2.12 -18.61
C GLU A 151 0.03 3.03 -17.58
N PRO A 152 -1.00 3.80 -17.98
CA PRO A 152 -1.79 4.61 -17.06
C PRO A 152 -2.41 3.79 -15.92
N ALA A 153 -2.47 4.35 -14.71
CA ALA A 153 -3.14 3.71 -13.60
C ALA A 153 -4.66 3.66 -13.82
N ALA A 154 -5.27 2.49 -13.57
CA ALA A 154 -6.70 2.30 -13.65
C ALA A 154 -7.42 3.21 -12.64
N GLN A 155 -8.27 4.10 -13.13
CA GLN A 155 -9.03 5.02 -12.28
C GLN A 155 -10.17 4.30 -11.55
N ASN A 156 -10.75 3.31 -12.20
CA ASN A 156 -11.87 2.51 -11.69
C ASN A 156 -11.63 1.03 -11.95
N TYR A 157 -12.44 0.18 -11.36
CA TYR A 157 -12.37 -1.27 -11.59
C TYR A 157 -12.48 -1.65 -13.08
N CYS A 158 -13.36 -0.98 -13.81
CA CYS A 158 -13.60 -1.26 -15.24
C CYS A 158 -12.39 -0.90 -16.14
N ASP A 159 -11.46 -0.09 -15.65
CA ASP A 159 -10.27 0.34 -16.38
C ASP A 159 -9.07 -0.61 -16.13
N ILE A 160 -9.22 -1.60 -15.23
CA ILE A 160 -8.14 -2.56 -14.94
C ILE A 160 -7.96 -3.50 -16.12
N ASP A 161 -6.72 -3.61 -16.59
CA ASP A 161 -6.37 -4.52 -17.68
C ASP A 161 -6.80 -5.97 -17.35
N PRO A 162 -7.54 -6.64 -18.25
CA PRO A 162 -7.93 -8.03 -18.06
C PRO A 162 -6.75 -8.98 -17.74
N ARG A 163 -5.57 -8.74 -18.30
CA ARG A 163 -4.36 -9.51 -18.02
C ARG A 163 -3.97 -9.50 -16.54
N ILE A 164 -4.27 -8.41 -15.82
CA ILE A 164 -4.03 -8.30 -14.37
C ILE A 164 -5.13 -9.01 -13.58
N ILE A 165 -6.38 -8.85 -14.01
CA ILE A 165 -7.53 -9.49 -13.37
C ILE A 165 -7.39 -11.02 -13.40
N GLU A 166 -7.00 -11.59 -14.55
CA GLU A 166 -6.85 -13.04 -14.75
C GLU A 166 -5.73 -13.66 -13.92
N GLN A 167 -4.69 -12.89 -13.57
CA GLN A 167 -3.54 -13.37 -12.81
C GLN A 167 -3.69 -13.17 -11.29
N ALA A 168 -4.68 -12.41 -10.84
CA ALA A 168 -4.96 -12.24 -9.42
C ALA A 168 -5.72 -13.45 -8.85
N ASP A 169 -5.34 -13.92 -7.65
CA ASP A 169 -6.01 -15.04 -6.98
C ASP A 169 -7.36 -14.63 -6.39
N TYR A 170 -7.54 -13.33 -6.13
CA TYR A 170 -8.82 -12.78 -5.70
C TYR A 170 -8.96 -11.33 -6.13
N VAL A 171 -10.14 -11.00 -6.63
CA VAL A 171 -10.53 -9.64 -6.96
C VAL A 171 -11.64 -9.21 -6.01
N CYS A 172 -11.37 -8.24 -5.15
CA CYS A 172 -12.34 -7.74 -4.18
C CYS A 172 -13.61 -7.25 -4.87
N TRP A 173 -14.74 -7.53 -4.26
CA TRP A 173 -16.05 -7.14 -4.78
C TRP A 173 -16.39 -5.69 -4.45
N SER A 174 -15.94 -5.22 -3.30
CA SER A 174 -16.22 -3.88 -2.78
C SER A 174 -15.75 -2.79 -3.74
N ARG A 175 -16.55 -1.75 -3.89
CA ARG A 175 -16.26 -0.55 -4.68
C ARG A 175 -16.07 -0.76 -6.20
N ARG A 176 -16.45 -1.91 -6.78
CA ARG A 176 -16.37 -2.14 -8.25
C ARG A 176 -17.26 -1.21 -9.07
N GLN A 177 -18.31 -0.66 -8.47
CA GLN A 177 -19.26 0.23 -9.15
C GLN A 177 -18.93 1.72 -8.94
N GLU A 178 -17.82 2.04 -8.27
CA GLU A 178 -17.39 3.42 -8.13
C GLU A 178 -16.73 3.92 -9.41
N HIS A 179 -17.12 5.10 -9.84
CA HIS A 179 -16.60 5.79 -11.03
C HIS A 179 -16.05 7.18 -10.64
N LYS A 180 -15.41 7.28 -9.50
CA LYS A 180 -14.79 8.53 -9.04
C LYS A 180 -13.34 8.60 -9.53
N PRO A 181 -12.89 9.76 -10.05
CA PRO A 181 -11.48 9.94 -10.34
C PRO A 181 -10.67 9.90 -9.04
N HIS A 182 -9.59 9.18 -9.07
CA HIS A 182 -8.67 9.04 -7.95
C HIS A 182 -7.32 9.66 -8.29
N THR A 183 -6.73 10.34 -7.30
CA THR A 183 -5.39 10.90 -7.43
C THR A 183 -4.35 10.02 -6.75
N PRO A 184 -3.14 9.87 -7.35
CA PRO A 184 -2.03 9.21 -6.68
C PRO A 184 -1.67 9.88 -5.34
N SER A 185 -1.06 9.12 -4.43
CA SER A 185 -0.61 9.65 -3.15
C SER A 185 0.48 10.72 -3.32
N CYS A 186 0.55 11.67 -2.40
CA CYS A 186 1.77 12.42 -2.14
C CYS A 186 2.89 11.45 -1.71
N ILE A 187 4.14 11.70 -2.07
CA ILE A 187 5.29 10.90 -1.63
C ILE A 187 6.32 11.83 -1.01
N ILE A 188 6.65 11.57 0.25
CA ILE A 188 7.64 12.32 1.03
C ILE A 188 8.71 11.34 1.51
N ARG A 189 9.98 11.65 1.28
CA ARG A 189 11.10 10.93 1.87
C ARG A 189 11.56 11.65 3.13
N LEU A 190 11.71 10.91 4.20
CA LEU A 190 12.22 11.39 5.48
C LEU A 190 13.44 10.55 5.86
N ARG A 191 14.59 11.22 6.02
CA ARG A 191 15.85 10.58 6.39
C ARG A 191 16.08 10.63 7.90
N GLN A 192 16.98 9.78 8.39
CA GLN A 192 17.35 9.71 9.81
C GLN A 192 17.98 11.00 10.33
N ASP A 193 18.65 11.78 9.47
CA ASP A 193 19.24 13.09 9.79
C ASP A 193 18.23 14.24 9.83
N GLY A 194 16.95 13.95 9.56
CA GLY A 194 15.87 14.92 9.53
C GLY A 194 15.64 15.60 8.17
N GLU A 195 16.38 15.19 7.12
CA GLU A 195 16.14 15.69 5.77
C GLU A 195 14.75 15.27 5.28
N VAL A 196 14.01 16.24 4.73
CA VAL A 196 12.66 16.07 4.17
C VAL A 196 12.67 16.38 2.68
N THR A 197 12.36 15.38 1.85
CA THR A 197 12.29 15.55 0.38
C THR A 197 10.92 15.19 -0.14
N ILE A 198 10.27 16.11 -0.85
CA ILE A 198 9.00 15.82 -1.54
C ILE A 198 9.32 15.21 -2.91
N ILE A 199 9.01 13.93 -3.08
CA ILE A 199 9.22 13.18 -4.33
C ILE A 199 8.06 13.42 -5.31
N ARG A 200 6.84 13.46 -4.79
CA ARG A 200 5.61 13.70 -5.56
C ARG A 200 4.58 14.46 -4.72
N LYS A 201 3.99 15.50 -5.31
CA LYS A 201 2.89 16.28 -4.71
C LYS A 201 1.51 15.72 -5.09
#